data_82ae7375f3b21a4f5ef419d057cfc0a9
#
_entry.id   82ae7375f3b21a4f5ef419d057cfc0a9
#
_cell.length_a   1.000
_cell.length_b   1.000
_cell.length_c   1.000
_cell.angle_alpha   90.00
_cell.angle_beta   90.00
_cell.angle_gamma   90.00
#
_symmetry.space_group_name_H-M   'P 1'
#
loop_
_entity.id
_entity.type
_entity.pdbx_description
1 polymer ?
#
loop_
_entity_poly.entity_id
_entity_poly.type
_entity_poly.pdbx_seq_one_letter_code
_entity_poly.pdbx_strand_id
1 'polypeptide(L)'
;VNNTLATDVYASLWYDDNCQLWTLVNRSYIQKDGPLLQITLNKDWAYYDLVKGEEVFPDKSGVIEGQIIPRGIGCIVAFPKDKTPKDFDKLLSSQSLIAQEKTYNTKSVQIKASLKPVSPTKLYKSIPQNMVEIDNYEGEIPVVFNCREIGYYQSLEHDFINRGPAIPHQKITFSRHIKVNHVAIDATPVTNAQYKEFLEATGYKPRFPENFLKHWKNGEIPVGSEQHPVVYVDLDDARAYAKWAGKRLPREEEWQLAAAGKEMYKYPWGNNIQAGHCNEHTNGITTPVKA
;
A
#
# COMPACT_ATOMS: atom_id res chain seq x y z
N VAL A 1 19.04 24.03 -1.49
CA VAL A 1 17.70 24.67 -1.38
C VAL A 1 17.58 25.64 -2.54
N ASN A 2 16.73 25.34 -3.52
CA ASN A 2 16.52 26.21 -4.64
C ASN A 2 15.67 27.41 -4.23
N ASN A 3 15.95 28.56 -4.80
CA ASN A 3 15.29 29.82 -4.45
C ASN A 3 13.85 29.85 -4.96
N THR A 4 12.93 29.36 -4.16
CA THR A 4 11.50 29.60 -4.36
C THR A 4 11.16 31.04 -3.96
N LEU A 5 10.32 31.69 -4.75
CA LEU A 5 9.94 33.09 -4.55
C LEU A 5 8.62 33.21 -3.80
N ALA A 6 7.79 32.18 -3.85
CA ALA A 6 6.51 32.15 -3.15
C ALA A 6 6.66 31.53 -1.74
N THR A 7 6.10 32.20 -0.74
CA THR A 7 6.05 31.71 0.64
C THR A 7 5.35 30.34 0.71
N ASP A 8 5.87 29.39 1.51
CA ASP A 8 5.36 28.03 1.67
C ASP A 8 5.46 27.14 0.42
N VAL A 9 6.14 27.59 -0.61
CA VAL A 9 6.53 26.77 -1.75
C VAL A 9 7.96 26.33 -1.58
N TYR A 10 8.19 25.05 -1.73
CA TYR A 10 9.52 24.41 -1.61
C TYR A 10 9.84 23.71 -2.92
N ALA A 11 11.10 23.80 -3.34
CA ALA A 11 11.56 23.17 -4.56
C ALA A 11 12.78 22.28 -4.34
N SER A 12 12.81 21.15 -5.04
CA SER A 12 14.00 20.29 -5.17
C SER A 12 14.44 20.30 -6.63
N LEU A 13 15.75 20.41 -6.87
CA LEU A 13 16.35 20.31 -8.19
C LEU A 13 17.02 18.96 -8.36
N TRP A 14 16.69 18.30 -9.46
CA TRP A 14 17.31 17.11 -9.99
C TRP A 14 17.93 17.45 -11.33
N TYR A 15 19.16 17.07 -11.60
CA TYR A 15 19.82 17.46 -12.83
C TYR A 15 20.87 16.46 -13.29
N ASP A 16 21.08 16.43 -14.58
CA ASP A 16 22.24 15.85 -15.27
C ASP A 16 22.74 16.83 -16.34
N ASP A 17 23.62 16.38 -17.24
CA ASP A 17 24.19 17.23 -18.28
C ASP A 17 23.16 17.69 -19.35
N ASN A 18 22.01 17.03 -19.44
CA ASN A 18 21.03 17.23 -20.50
C ASN A 18 19.62 17.55 -19.99
N CYS A 19 19.42 17.55 -18.68
CA CYS A 19 18.10 17.76 -18.07
C CYS A 19 18.21 18.46 -16.73
N GLN A 20 17.31 19.38 -16.47
CA GLN A 20 17.05 19.92 -15.14
C GLN A 20 15.58 19.77 -14.82
N LEU A 21 15.25 19.27 -13.63
CA LEU A 21 13.89 19.05 -13.19
C LEU A 21 13.70 19.68 -11.80
N TRP A 22 12.79 20.61 -11.70
CA TRP A 22 12.37 21.19 -10.41
C TRP A 22 11.02 20.62 -10.02
N THR A 23 10.96 19.92 -8.91
CA THR A 23 9.70 19.55 -8.27
C THR A 23 9.36 20.58 -7.21
N LEU A 24 8.14 21.13 -7.26
CA LEU A 24 7.66 22.15 -6.33
C LEU A 24 6.50 21.60 -5.49
N VAL A 25 6.40 22.04 -4.26
CA VAL A 25 5.31 21.67 -3.35
C VAL A 25 4.80 22.92 -2.65
N ASN A 26 3.51 23.21 -2.78
CA ASN A 26 2.83 24.21 -1.99
C ASN A 26 2.33 23.59 -0.68
N ARG A 27 2.95 23.92 0.45
CA ARG A 27 2.56 23.40 1.77
C ARG A 27 1.45 24.19 2.44
N SER A 28 1.03 25.30 1.84
CA SER A 28 -0.08 26.13 2.38
C SER A 28 -1.44 25.63 1.92
N TYR A 29 -2.48 26.13 2.56
CA TYR A 29 -3.88 25.94 2.16
C TYR A 29 -4.39 27.01 1.22
N ILE A 30 -3.49 27.86 0.70
CA ILE A 30 -3.79 28.97 -0.22
C ILE A 30 -3.10 28.69 -1.55
N GLN A 31 -3.81 28.91 -2.64
CA GLN A 31 -3.23 28.86 -3.99
C GLN A 31 -2.11 29.89 -4.11
N LYS A 32 -1.05 29.53 -4.79
CA LYS A 32 0.07 30.41 -5.10
C LYS A 32 0.06 30.72 -6.57
N ASP A 33 -0.01 32.01 -6.90
CA ASP A 33 0.00 32.55 -8.25
C ASP A 33 1.15 33.56 -8.40
N GLY A 34 1.75 33.63 -9.61
CA GLY A 34 2.83 34.55 -9.93
C GLY A 34 4.22 33.92 -9.81
N PRO A 35 5.25 34.68 -9.34
CA PRO A 35 6.63 34.20 -9.26
C PRO A 35 6.78 32.99 -8.33
N LEU A 36 7.20 31.84 -8.88
CA LEU A 36 7.35 30.61 -8.13
C LEU A 36 8.82 30.22 -7.90
N LEU A 37 9.64 30.33 -8.95
CA LEU A 37 10.99 29.77 -8.96
C LEU A 37 11.97 30.75 -9.62
N GLN A 38 13.15 30.91 -8.99
CA GLN A 38 14.29 31.62 -9.56
C GLN A 38 15.31 30.61 -10.04
N ILE A 39 15.64 30.64 -11.33
CA ILE A 39 16.63 29.75 -11.93
C ILE A 39 17.80 30.53 -12.52
N THR A 40 18.89 29.84 -12.79
CA THR A 40 19.94 30.35 -13.69
C THR A 40 19.51 30.14 -15.12
N LEU A 41 19.17 31.24 -15.79
CA LEU A 41 18.66 31.19 -17.16
C LEU A 41 19.72 30.70 -18.14
N ASN A 42 19.39 29.68 -18.90
CA ASN A 42 20.17 29.25 -20.06
C ASN A 42 19.33 29.50 -21.34
N LYS A 43 19.80 30.36 -22.23
CA LYS A 43 19.08 30.78 -23.46
C LYS A 43 18.96 29.66 -24.50
N ASP A 44 19.81 28.64 -24.42
CA ASP A 44 19.81 27.51 -25.33
C ASP A 44 18.91 26.36 -24.86
N TRP A 45 18.25 26.55 -23.71
CA TRP A 45 17.33 25.59 -23.13
C TRP A 45 15.88 26.00 -23.32
N ALA A 46 14.98 25.03 -23.41
CA ALA A 46 13.53 25.19 -23.34
C ALA A 46 13.02 24.68 -21.99
N TYR A 47 11.99 25.32 -21.46
CA TYR A 47 11.44 25.06 -20.13
C TYR A 47 9.96 24.72 -20.26
N TYR A 48 9.50 23.74 -19.48
CA TYR A 48 8.13 23.21 -19.58
C TYR A 48 7.53 23.01 -18.19
N ASP A 49 6.27 23.38 -18.02
CA ASP A 49 5.45 23.00 -16.87
C ASP A 49 4.80 21.64 -17.14
N LEU A 50 5.27 20.61 -16.46
CA LEU A 50 4.75 19.24 -16.63
C LEU A 50 3.38 19.03 -15.98
N VAL A 51 2.94 19.90 -15.09
CA VAL A 51 1.61 19.79 -14.49
C VAL A 51 0.56 20.38 -15.43
N LYS A 52 0.89 21.46 -16.13
CA LYS A 52 0.00 22.08 -17.10
C LYS A 52 0.14 21.51 -18.50
N GLY A 53 1.27 20.88 -18.81
CA GLY A 53 1.57 20.36 -20.15
C GLY A 53 1.83 21.48 -21.17
N GLU A 54 2.55 22.54 -20.78
CA GLU A 54 2.84 23.70 -21.63
C GLU A 54 4.31 24.14 -21.52
N GLU A 55 4.80 24.81 -22.56
CA GLU A 55 6.11 25.48 -22.52
C GLU A 55 5.98 26.74 -21.65
N VAL A 56 7.00 27.02 -20.85
CA VAL A 56 7.07 28.21 -20.00
C VAL A 56 8.30 29.02 -20.35
N PHE A 57 8.18 30.34 -20.23
CA PHE A 57 9.21 31.28 -20.62
C PHE A 57 9.70 32.06 -19.39
N PRO A 58 10.85 31.70 -18.83
CA PRO A 58 11.45 32.49 -17.76
C PRO A 58 11.70 33.93 -18.23
N ASP A 59 11.56 34.87 -17.34
CA ASP A 59 11.88 36.27 -17.64
C ASP A 59 13.41 36.48 -17.79
N LYS A 60 13.83 37.72 -18.09
CA LYS A 60 15.27 38.05 -18.28
C LYS A 60 16.12 37.80 -17.02
N SER A 61 15.52 37.79 -15.88
CA SER A 61 16.17 37.51 -14.59
C SER A 61 16.16 36.02 -14.22
N GLY A 62 15.47 35.17 -15.00
CA GLY A 62 15.32 33.73 -14.76
C GLY A 62 14.17 33.39 -13.80
N VAL A 63 13.17 34.27 -13.69
CA VAL A 63 11.97 34.00 -12.91
C VAL A 63 10.97 33.19 -13.72
N ILE A 64 10.50 32.09 -13.17
CA ILE A 64 9.37 31.31 -13.69
C ILE A 64 8.14 31.67 -12.89
N GLU A 65 7.12 32.16 -13.57
CA GLU A 65 5.79 32.38 -13.03
C GLU A 65 4.90 31.16 -13.26
N GLY A 66 3.96 30.96 -12.37
CA GLY A 66 3.02 29.85 -12.50
C GLY A 66 1.96 29.85 -11.41
N GLN A 67 1.28 28.72 -11.31
CA GLN A 67 0.21 28.53 -10.34
C GLN A 67 0.35 27.16 -9.68
N ILE A 68 0.26 27.10 -8.35
CA ILE A 68 0.20 25.85 -7.60
C ILE A 68 -0.99 25.90 -6.66
N ILE A 69 -1.91 24.95 -6.82
CA ILE A 69 -3.11 24.84 -5.97
C ILE A 69 -2.76 24.59 -4.49
N PRO A 70 -3.67 24.81 -3.55
CA PRO A 70 -3.45 24.50 -2.14
C PRO A 70 -3.03 23.06 -1.93
N ARG A 71 -1.95 22.82 -1.17
CA ARG A 71 -1.38 21.49 -0.91
C ARG A 71 -1.00 20.71 -2.17
N GLY A 72 -0.87 21.41 -3.29
CA GLY A 72 -0.57 20.86 -4.60
C GLY A 72 0.92 20.79 -4.90
N ILE A 73 1.21 20.21 -6.05
CA ILE A 73 2.56 20.07 -6.60
C ILE A 73 2.71 20.89 -7.89
N GLY A 74 3.94 21.27 -8.19
CA GLY A 74 4.37 21.82 -9.47
C GLY A 74 5.58 21.04 -9.98
N CYS A 75 5.81 21.08 -11.26
CA CYS A 75 6.95 20.41 -11.87
C CYS A 75 7.41 21.17 -13.11
N ILE A 76 8.62 21.72 -13.07
CA ILE A 76 9.27 22.37 -14.21
C ILE A 76 10.41 21.48 -14.70
N VAL A 77 10.45 21.23 -15.99
CA VAL A 77 11.59 20.53 -16.62
C VAL A 77 12.23 21.41 -17.69
N ALA A 78 13.53 21.27 -17.84
CA ALA A 78 14.29 21.99 -18.87
C ALA A 78 15.26 21.05 -19.61
N PHE A 79 15.38 21.26 -20.91
CA PHE A 79 16.31 20.56 -21.79
C PHE A 79 17.03 21.54 -22.70
N PRO A 80 18.26 21.25 -23.17
CA PRO A 80 18.81 21.89 -24.36
C PRO A 80 17.82 21.73 -25.52
N LYS A 81 17.58 22.78 -26.28
CA LYS A 81 16.60 22.80 -27.39
C LYS A 81 16.78 21.70 -28.41
N ASP A 82 18.02 21.28 -28.62
CA ASP A 82 18.43 20.23 -29.57
C ASP A 82 18.39 18.80 -28.96
N LYS A 83 18.10 18.69 -27.66
CA LYS A 83 18.12 17.41 -26.92
C LYS A 83 16.79 17.05 -26.26
N THR A 84 15.71 17.66 -26.68
CA THR A 84 14.37 17.29 -26.17
C THR A 84 14.07 15.82 -26.53
N PRO A 85 13.58 14.98 -25.58
CA PRO A 85 13.28 13.58 -25.83
C PRO A 85 12.22 13.38 -26.94
N LYS A 86 12.38 12.35 -27.78
CA LYS A 86 11.54 12.11 -28.97
C LYS A 86 10.03 12.08 -28.74
N ASP A 87 9.59 11.54 -27.61
CA ASP A 87 8.15 11.40 -27.29
C ASP A 87 7.67 12.44 -26.29
N PHE A 88 8.46 13.47 -26.04
CA PHE A 88 8.15 14.50 -25.05
C PHE A 88 6.90 15.30 -25.41
N ASP A 89 6.68 15.61 -26.69
CA ASP A 89 5.48 16.30 -27.16
C ASP A 89 4.21 15.52 -26.88
N LYS A 90 4.25 14.19 -26.95
CA LYS A 90 3.12 13.33 -26.60
C LYS A 90 2.82 13.39 -25.09
N LEU A 91 3.88 13.36 -24.27
CA LEU A 91 3.73 13.52 -22.82
C LEU A 91 3.11 14.89 -22.51
N LEU A 92 3.66 15.94 -23.09
CA LEU A 92 3.19 17.31 -22.86
C LEU A 92 1.71 17.48 -23.27
N SER A 93 1.33 16.99 -24.44
CA SER A 93 -0.06 16.99 -24.91
C SER A 93 -0.99 16.21 -24.00
N SER A 94 -0.55 15.05 -23.51
CA SER A 94 -1.31 14.23 -22.56
C SER A 94 -1.52 14.97 -21.23
N GLN A 95 -0.49 15.62 -20.72
CA GLN A 95 -0.59 16.42 -19.48
C GLN A 95 -1.50 17.64 -19.68
N SER A 96 -1.44 18.31 -20.82
CA SER A 96 -2.33 19.43 -21.14
C SER A 96 -3.80 19.01 -21.16
N LEU A 97 -4.12 17.84 -21.72
CA LEU A 97 -5.47 17.30 -21.69
C LEU A 97 -5.94 17.03 -20.25
N ILE A 98 -5.09 16.39 -19.44
CA ILE A 98 -5.38 16.13 -18.02
C ILE A 98 -5.61 17.44 -17.26
N ALA A 99 -4.79 18.46 -17.50
CA ALA A 99 -4.92 19.77 -16.86
C ALA A 99 -6.19 20.51 -17.24
N GLN A 100 -6.71 20.28 -18.45
CA GLN A 100 -7.96 20.85 -18.94
C GLN A 100 -9.20 20.12 -18.43
N GLU A 101 -9.07 18.86 -18.06
CA GLU A 101 -10.15 18.14 -17.40
C GLU A 101 -10.45 18.82 -16.06
N LYS A 102 -11.58 19.53 -15.98
CA LYS A 102 -12.06 20.26 -14.77
C LYS A 102 -12.35 19.36 -13.57
N THR A 103 -11.90 18.12 -13.61
CA THR A 103 -12.10 17.10 -12.59
C THR A 103 -11.09 17.12 -11.44
N TYR A 104 -10.19 18.11 -11.37
CA TYR A 104 -9.62 18.46 -10.06
C TYR A 104 -10.72 19.05 -9.16
N ASN A 105 -11.75 18.24 -9.00
CA ASN A 105 -12.78 18.49 -8.03
C ASN A 105 -12.10 18.35 -6.66
N THR A 106 -11.77 19.46 -6.03
CA THR A 106 -11.20 19.55 -4.68
C THR A 106 -12.12 18.96 -3.59
N LYS A 107 -13.29 18.50 -3.96
CA LYS A 107 -14.09 17.64 -3.12
C LYS A 107 -13.43 16.27 -3.12
N SER A 108 -12.74 15.96 -2.04
CA SER A 108 -12.30 14.58 -1.77
C SER A 108 -13.49 13.67 -2.00
N VAL A 109 -13.42 12.83 -3.02
CA VAL A 109 -14.41 11.78 -3.22
C VAL A 109 -14.28 10.87 -2.02
N GLN A 110 -15.19 11.01 -1.07
CA GLN A 110 -15.31 10.04 0.00
C GLN A 110 -15.74 8.72 -0.62
N ILE A 111 -14.76 7.89 -0.95
CA ILE A 111 -15.03 6.52 -1.33
C ILE A 111 -15.57 5.84 -0.07
N LYS A 112 -16.88 5.63 -0.02
CA LYS A 112 -17.47 4.80 1.03
C LYS A 112 -16.91 3.39 0.88
N ALA A 113 -16.17 2.96 1.89
CA ALA A 113 -15.80 1.56 1.98
C ALA A 113 -17.08 0.71 1.99
N SER A 114 -17.17 -0.26 1.10
CA SER A 114 -18.25 -1.23 1.08
C SER A 114 -17.72 -2.61 1.37
N LEU A 115 -18.43 -3.35 2.19
CA LEU A 115 -18.11 -4.75 2.43
C LEU A 115 -18.41 -5.56 1.15
N LYS A 116 -17.41 -6.25 0.63
CA LYS A 116 -17.61 -7.18 -0.46
C LYS A 116 -18.36 -8.42 0.07
N PRO A 117 -19.50 -8.81 -0.51
CA PRO A 117 -20.20 -10.01 -0.08
C PRO A 117 -19.29 -11.24 -0.17
N VAL A 118 -19.26 -12.03 0.89
CA VAL A 118 -18.55 -13.31 0.90
C VAL A 118 -19.52 -14.40 0.50
N SER A 119 -19.21 -15.13 -0.57
CA SER A 119 -20.02 -16.26 -1.01
C SER A 119 -20.12 -17.33 0.07
N PRO A 120 -21.29 -17.87 0.37
CA PRO A 120 -21.43 -18.95 1.32
C PRO A 120 -20.69 -20.20 0.81
N THR A 121 -20.13 -20.96 1.73
CA THR A 121 -19.56 -22.27 1.45
C THR A 121 -20.58 -23.37 1.64
N LYS A 122 -20.29 -24.55 1.13
CA LYS A 122 -21.07 -25.75 1.40
C LYS A 122 -21.17 -25.98 2.92
N LEU A 123 -22.34 -26.35 3.40
CA LEU A 123 -22.52 -26.79 4.78
C LEU A 123 -22.07 -28.25 4.92
N TYR A 124 -21.31 -28.49 5.95
CA TYR A 124 -20.80 -29.83 6.29
C TYR A 124 -21.52 -30.38 7.50
N LYS A 125 -21.78 -31.70 7.51
CA LYS A 125 -22.42 -32.40 8.64
C LYS A 125 -21.43 -32.67 9.79
N SER A 126 -20.17 -32.67 9.50
CA SER A 126 -19.05 -32.87 10.45
C SER A 126 -17.89 -31.98 10.08
N ILE A 127 -17.03 -31.69 11.03
CA ILE A 127 -15.85 -30.87 10.81
C ILE A 127 -14.93 -31.57 9.80
N PRO A 128 -14.54 -30.90 8.70
CA PRO A 128 -13.60 -31.49 7.74
C PRO A 128 -12.24 -31.79 8.39
N GLN A 129 -11.56 -32.77 7.85
CA GLN A 129 -10.25 -33.16 8.34
C GLN A 129 -9.26 -31.96 8.28
N ASN A 130 -8.41 -31.85 9.27
CA ASN A 130 -7.42 -30.75 9.44
C ASN A 130 -8.03 -29.35 9.61
N MET A 131 -9.29 -29.25 10.00
CA MET A 131 -9.92 -28.00 10.38
C MET A 131 -10.25 -28.00 11.88
N VAL A 132 -10.29 -26.82 12.46
CA VAL A 132 -10.65 -26.58 13.87
C VAL A 132 -11.99 -25.82 13.89
N GLU A 133 -12.85 -26.26 14.78
CA GLU A 133 -14.16 -25.66 15.01
C GLU A 133 -14.05 -24.35 15.79
N ILE A 134 -14.79 -23.36 15.35
CA ILE A 134 -15.02 -22.12 16.05
C ILE A 134 -16.51 -22.07 16.35
N ASP A 135 -16.86 -22.18 17.63
CA ASP A 135 -18.24 -22.08 18.10
C ASP A 135 -18.84 -20.70 17.83
N ASN A 136 -20.17 -20.64 17.93
CA ASN A 136 -20.87 -19.38 17.95
C ASN A 136 -20.29 -18.45 19.03
N TYR A 137 -20.10 -17.20 18.62
CA TYR A 137 -19.66 -16.14 19.51
C TYR A 137 -20.42 -14.86 19.19
N GLU A 138 -20.93 -14.21 20.22
CA GLU A 138 -21.49 -12.87 20.12
C GLU A 138 -21.00 -12.06 21.32
N GLY A 139 -20.30 -10.95 21.06
CA GLY A 139 -19.71 -10.14 22.13
C GLY A 139 -18.77 -9.05 21.59
N GLU A 140 -18.12 -8.37 22.52
CA GLU A 140 -17.19 -7.29 22.22
C GLU A 140 -15.79 -7.82 21.98
N ILE A 141 -15.12 -7.29 20.95
CA ILE A 141 -13.69 -7.48 20.76
C ILE A 141 -12.95 -6.14 20.88
N PRO A 142 -11.81 -6.12 21.58
CA PRO A 142 -10.98 -4.93 21.63
C PRO A 142 -10.25 -4.72 20.29
N VAL A 143 -10.32 -3.51 19.77
CA VAL A 143 -9.58 -3.10 18.59
C VAL A 143 -8.58 -2.04 18.99
N VAL A 144 -7.31 -2.31 18.74
CA VAL A 144 -6.23 -1.35 18.93
C VAL A 144 -5.72 -0.90 17.59
N PHE A 145 -6.07 0.32 17.21
CA PHE A 145 -5.65 0.91 15.96
C PHE A 145 -4.46 1.84 16.18
N ASN A 146 -3.36 1.59 15.48
CA ASN A 146 -2.21 2.47 15.48
C ASN A 146 -2.32 3.42 14.29
N CYS A 147 -2.60 4.70 14.54
CA CYS A 147 -2.51 5.71 13.51
C CYS A 147 -1.07 5.84 13.08
N ARG A 148 -0.80 5.65 11.79
CA ARG A 148 0.54 5.81 11.22
C ARG A 148 0.51 6.85 10.12
N GLU A 149 1.53 7.68 10.09
CA GLU A 149 1.79 8.50 8.93
C GLU A 149 2.38 7.61 7.81
N ILE A 150 1.94 7.84 6.58
CA ILE A 150 2.44 7.07 5.44
C ILE A 150 3.96 7.25 5.32
N GLY A 151 4.68 6.15 5.34
CA GLY A 151 6.14 6.13 5.19
C GLY A 151 6.94 6.34 6.47
N TYR A 152 6.30 6.43 7.63
CA TYR A 152 6.98 6.61 8.90
C TYR A 152 6.76 5.41 9.83
N TYR A 153 7.82 4.69 10.18
CA TYR A 153 7.78 3.44 10.93
C TYR A 153 8.51 3.55 12.28
N GLN A 154 8.24 4.60 13.04
CA GLN A 154 8.86 4.69 14.36
C GLN A 154 8.12 3.84 15.39
N SER A 155 8.90 3.29 16.30
CA SER A 155 8.40 2.58 17.48
C SER A 155 7.49 3.49 18.31
N LEU A 156 6.42 2.90 18.85
CA LEU A 156 5.48 3.58 19.75
C LEU A 156 6.09 3.96 21.11
N GLU A 157 7.33 3.54 21.36
CA GLU A 157 8.02 3.71 22.65
C GLU A 157 8.82 5.02 22.76
N HIS A 158 8.87 5.82 21.69
CA HIS A 158 9.60 7.09 21.73
C HIS A 158 8.76 8.24 22.30
N ASP A 159 9.33 8.98 23.25
CA ASP A 159 8.69 10.06 24.03
C ASP A 159 8.03 11.18 23.21
N PHE A 160 8.43 11.39 21.96
CA PHE A 160 7.80 12.42 21.16
C PHE A 160 6.41 12.05 20.65
N ILE A 161 6.00 10.78 20.76
CA ILE A 161 4.67 10.30 20.44
C ILE A 161 3.62 10.85 21.41
N ASN A 162 4.01 11.24 22.60
CA ASN A 162 3.14 11.71 23.66
C ASN A 162 2.90 13.23 23.66
N ARG A 163 3.30 13.97 22.67
CA ARG A 163 3.33 15.45 22.66
C ARG A 163 2.11 16.14 22.08
N GLY A 164 0.90 15.58 22.14
CA GLY A 164 -0.33 16.31 21.82
C GLY A 164 -1.20 15.68 20.73
N PRO A 165 -2.39 16.25 20.44
CA PRO A 165 -3.45 15.62 19.66
C PRO A 165 -3.21 15.51 18.14
N ALA A 166 -2.11 16.05 17.65
CA ALA A 166 -1.76 16.05 16.22
C ALA A 166 -0.66 15.04 15.86
N ILE A 167 -0.42 14.03 16.69
CA ILE A 167 0.74 13.16 16.53
C ILE A 167 0.40 11.97 15.64
N PRO A 168 1.12 11.80 14.51
CA PRO A 168 1.10 10.56 13.74
C PRO A 168 1.63 9.44 14.65
N HIS A 169 0.93 8.34 14.80
CA HIS A 169 1.20 7.17 15.65
C HIS A 169 0.37 7.09 16.93
N GLN A 170 -0.68 7.90 17.05
CA GLN A 170 -1.60 7.77 18.16
C GLN A 170 -2.25 6.38 18.19
N LYS A 171 -2.32 5.81 19.37
CA LYS A 171 -3.05 4.56 19.64
C LYS A 171 -4.51 4.88 19.94
N ILE A 172 -5.42 4.36 19.15
CA ILE A 172 -6.85 4.47 19.40
C ILE A 172 -7.34 3.09 19.81
N THR A 173 -7.97 3.01 20.96
CA THR A 173 -8.58 1.76 21.44
C THR A 173 -10.09 1.93 21.51
N PHE A 174 -10.82 1.00 20.91
CA PHE A 174 -12.27 0.94 20.97
C PHE A 174 -12.73 -0.51 20.99
N SER A 175 -13.98 -0.75 21.37
CA SER A 175 -14.61 -2.05 21.25
C SER A 175 -15.47 -2.12 20.01
N ARG A 176 -15.53 -3.29 19.41
CA ARG A 176 -16.41 -3.61 18.29
C ARG A 176 -17.26 -4.82 18.65
N HIS A 177 -18.59 -4.68 18.59
CA HIS A 177 -19.48 -5.81 18.71
C HIS A 177 -19.39 -6.70 17.48
N ILE A 178 -19.17 -8.00 17.67
CA ILE A 178 -19.11 -8.98 16.60
C ILE A 178 -20.06 -10.14 16.84
N LYS A 179 -20.47 -10.75 15.74
CA LYS A 179 -21.22 -12.01 15.76
C LYS A 179 -20.56 -12.98 14.76
N VAL A 180 -20.05 -14.05 15.29
CA VAL A 180 -19.47 -15.16 14.52
C VAL A 180 -20.39 -16.35 14.67
N ASN A 181 -20.88 -16.84 13.53
CA ASN A 181 -21.63 -18.09 13.51
C ASN A 181 -20.64 -19.28 13.53
N HIS A 182 -21.15 -20.45 13.87
CA HIS A 182 -20.39 -21.69 13.85
C HIS A 182 -19.67 -21.93 12.50
N VAL A 183 -18.36 -21.95 12.53
CA VAL A 183 -17.49 -22.15 11.34
C VAL A 183 -16.31 -23.08 11.69
N ALA A 184 -15.65 -23.60 10.67
CA ALA A 184 -14.39 -24.27 10.84
C ALA A 184 -13.28 -23.53 10.06
N ILE A 185 -12.09 -23.47 10.62
CA ILE A 185 -10.90 -22.87 10.02
C ILE A 185 -9.80 -23.92 9.89
N ASP A 186 -8.96 -23.82 8.86
CA ASP A 186 -7.82 -24.71 8.72
C ASP A 186 -6.90 -24.61 9.95
N ALA A 187 -6.46 -25.74 10.47
CA ALA A 187 -5.57 -25.80 11.64
C ALA A 187 -4.18 -25.23 11.36
N THR A 188 -3.81 -25.11 10.09
CA THR A 188 -2.51 -24.59 9.66
C THR A 188 -2.67 -23.70 8.44
N PRO A 189 -1.73 -22.80 8.16
CA PRO A 189 -1.63 -22.14 6.88
C PRO A 189 -1.56 -23.17 5.72
N VAL A 190 -1.98 -22.75 4.53
CA VAL A 190 -1.85 -23.56 3.31
C VAL A 190 -0.38 -23.78 2.99
N THR A 191 -0.01 -25.03 2.76
CA THR A 191 1.38 -25.39 2.46
C THR A 191 1.73 -25.24 0.98
N ASN A 192 3.03 -25.18 0.68
CA ASN A 192 3.53 -25.19 -0.70
C ASN A 192 3.04 -26.43 -1.47
N ALA A 193 3.05 -27.61 -0.84
CA ALA A 193 2.55 -28.83 -1.47
C ALA A 193 1.08 -28.73 -1.85
N GLN A 194 0.22 -28.29 -0.94
CA GLN A 194 -1.21 -28.11 -1.20
C GLN A 194 -1.47 -27.04 -2.29
N TYR A 195 -0.68 -25.99 -2.31
CA TYR A 195 -0.81 -24.97 -3.34
C TYR A 195 -0.36 -25.47 -4.72
N LYS A 196 0.67 -26.33 -4.77
CA LYS A 196 1.11 -27.00 -6.01
C LYS A 196 0.00 -27.90 -6.59
N GLU A 197 -0.66 -28.68 -5.74
CA GLU A 197 -1.83 -29.49 -6.17
C GLU A 197 -2.92 -28.62 -6.83
N PHE A 198 -3.22 -27.46 -6.25
CA PHE A 198 -4.17 -26.52 -6.84
C PHE A 198 -3.74 -26.04 -8.22
N LEU A 199 -2.46 -25.65 -8.38
CA LEU A 199 -1.94 -25.18 -9.66
C LEU A 199 -1.99 -26.28 -10.73
N GLU A 200 -1.60 -27.49 -10.38
CA GLU A 200 -1.64 -28.67 -11.29
C GLU A 200 -3.07 -29.03 -11.68
N ALA A 201 -4.00 -28.99 -10.72
CA ALA A 201 -5.40 -29.34 -10.98
C ALA A 201 -6.15 -28.31 -11.82
N THR A 202 -5.76 -27.03 -11.76
CA THR A 202 -6.54 -25.95 -12.35
C THR A 202 -5.85 -25.23 -13.50
N GLY A 203 -4.54 -25.33 -13.62
CA GLY A 203 -3.74 -24.51 -14.53
C GLY A 203 -3.83 -23.00 -14.23
N TYR A 204 -4.12 -22.63 -12.97
CA TYR A 204 -4.30 -21.24 -12.54
C TYR A 204 -3.18 -20.34 -13.01
N LYS A 205 -3.54 -19.13 -13.43
CA LYS A 205 -2.60 -18.06 -13.78
C LYS A 205 -2.87 -16.83 -12.92
N PRO A 206 -1.84 -16.28 -12.24
CA PRO A 206 -2.01 -15.08 -11.42
C PRO A 206 -2.26 -13.85 -12.30
N ARG A 207 -2.94 -12.87 -11.75
CA ARG A 207 -3.12 -11.56 -12.39
C ARG A 207 -1.82 -10.76 -12.45
N PHE A 208 -0.96 -10.88 -11.42
CA PHE A 208 0.31 -10.19 -11.29
C PHE A 208 1.44 -11.21 -11.14
N PRO A 209 2.05 -11.65 -12.25
CA PRO A 209 3.02 -12.75 -12.24
C PRO A 209 4.40 -12.38 -11.66
N GLU A 210 4.75 -11.08 -11.56
CA GLU A 210 6.09 -10.61 -11.25
C GLU A 210 6.62 -11.08 -9.89
N ASN A 211 5.72 -11.20 -8.91
CA ASN A 211 6.07 -11.66 -7.57
C ASN A 211 5.44 -13.01 -7.20
N PHE A 212 4.58 -13.54 -8.06
CA PHE A 212 3.87 -14.78 -7.77
C PHE A 212 4.82 -15.95 -7.57
N LEU A 213 4.75 -16.55 -6.38
CA LEU A 213 5.58 -17.69 -5.95
C LEU A 213 7.08 -17.48 -6.19
N LYS A 214 7.58 -16.25 -6.10
CA LYS A 214 8.99 -15.93 -6.40
C LYS A 214 10.01 -16.65 -5.51
N HIS A 215 9.58 -17.28 -4.41
CA HIS A 215 10.41 -18.14 -3.58
C HIS A 215 10.57 -19.54 -4.17
N TRP A 216 9.75 -19.95 -5.14
CA TRP A 216 9.92 -21.19 -5.88
C TRP A 216 10.97 -20.99 -6.97
N LYS A 217 11.83 -21.98 -7.17
CA LYS A 217 12.87 -21.92 -8.19
C LYS A 217 12.38 -22.57 -9.48
N ASN A 218 12.30 -21.80 -10.56
CA ASN A 218 11.79 -22.28 -11.85
C ASN A 218 10.40 -22.95 -11.78
N GLY A 219 9.53 -22.43 -10.90
CA GLY A 219 8.20 -22.97 -10.68
C GLY A 219 8.14 -24.22 -9.80
N GLU A 220 9.27 -24.63 -9.18
CA GLU A 220 9.34 -25.79 -8.31
C GLU A 220 9.56 -25.36 -6.86
N ILE A 221 8.92 -26.11 -5.95
CA ILE A 221 9.07 -25.93 -4.50
C ILE A 221 10.52 -26.19 -4.10
N PRO A 222 11.17 -25.32 -3.32
CA PRO A 222 12.49 -25.60 -2.78
C PRO A 222 12.49 -26.90 -1.97
N VAL A 223 13.50 -27.72 -2.17
CA VAL A 223 13.63 -29.02 -1.48
C VAL A 223 13.52 -28.84 0.04
N GLY A 224 12.66 -29.62 0.66
CA GLY A 224 12.40 -29.57 2.10
C GLY A 224 11.40 -28.48 2.54
N SER A 225 10.83 -27.71 1.59
CA SER A 225 9.86 -26.64 1.89
C SER A 225 8.42 -27.02 1.54
N GLU A 226 8.15 -28.29 1.27
CA GLU A 226 6.82 -28.79 0.86
C GLU A 226 5.77 -28.49 1.94
N GLN A 227 6.15 -28.62 3.21
CA GLN A 227 5.28 -28.39 4.38
C GLN A 227 5.40 -26.97 4.96
N HIS A 228 6.13 -26.07 4.31
CA HIS A 228 6.16 -24.66 4.67
C HIS A 228 4.94 -23.92 4.12
N PRO A 229 4.51 -22.82 4.75
CA PRO A 229 3.41 -22.03 4.24
C PRO A 229 3.74 -21.48 2.86
N VAL A 230 2.77 -21.48 1.96
CA VAL A 230 2.89 -20.78 0.69
C VAL A 230 2.90 -19.26 0.95
N VAL A 231 3.84 -18.55 0.32
CA VAL A 231 4.00 -17.10 0.39
C VAL A 231 4.10 -16.51 -1.02
N TYR A 232 4.13 -15.19 -1.14
CA TYR A 232 4.10 -14.50 -2.44
C TYR A 232 2.89 -14.87 -3.30
N VAL A 233 1.73 -14.90 -2.67
CA VAL A 233 0.42 -14.99 -3.29
C VAL A 233 -0.40 -13.76 -2.89
N ASP A 234 -1.16 -13.19 -3.82
CA ASP A 234 -2.03 -12.07 -3.53
C ASP A 234 -3.42 -12.51 -3.04
N LEU A 235 -4.31 -11.55 -2.82
CA LEU A 235 -5.65 -11.84 -2.33
C LEU A 235 -6.50 -12.61 -3.34
N ASP A 236 -6.34 -12.36 -4.63
CA ASP A 236 -7.10 -13.05 -5.68
C ASP A 236 -6.57 -14.47 -5.87
N ASP A 237 -5.25 -14.68 -5.74
CA ASP A 237 -4.60 -15.99 -5.72
C ASP A 237 -5.11 -16.84 -4.55
N ALA A 238 -5.13 -16.26 -3.34
CA ALA A 238 -5.62 -16.93 -2.14
C ALA A 238 -7.12 -17.28 -2.24
N ARG A 239 -7.94 -16.40 -2.81
CA ARG A 239 -9.36 -16.67 -3.08
C ARG A 239 -9.58 -17.78 -4.09
N ALA A 240 -8.75 -17.82 -5.14
CA ALA A 240 -8.83 -18.86 -6.15
C ALA A 240 -8.55 -20.24 -5.55
N TYR A 241 -7.47 -20.34 -4.74
CA TYR A 241 -7.18 -21.55 -3.98
C TYR A 241 -8.33 -21.96 -3.06
N ALA A 242 -8.82 -21.03 -2.23
CA ALA A 242 -9.89 -21.32 -1.29
C ALA A 242 -11.15 -21.83 -2.00
N LYS A 243 -11.54 -21.21 -3.12
CA LYS A 243 -12.67 -21.64 -3.93
C LYS A 243 -12.48 -23.05 -4.50
N TRP A 244 -11.30 -23.36 -5.03
CA TRP A 244 -10.97 -24.70 -5.53
C TRP A 244 -11.07 -25.76 -4.43
N ALA A 245 -10.55 -25.44 -3.24
CA ALA A 245 -10.61 -26.32 -2.07
C ALA A 245 -12.02 -26.44 -1.45
N GLY A 246 -13.05 -25.82 -2.03
CA GLY A 246 -14.41 -25.82 -1.49
C GLY A 246 -14.57 -24.96 -0.23
N LYS A 247 -13.65 -24.02 -0.01
CA LYS A 247 -13.53 -23.14 1.14
C LYS A 247 -13.70 -21.67 0.74
N ARG A 248 -13.56 -20.79 1.69
CA ARG A 248 -13.40 -19.35 1.51
C ARG A 248 -12.35 -18.82 2.48
N LEU A 249 -11.87 -17.63 2.22
CA LEU A 249 -11.07 -16.93 3.25
C LEU A 249 -11.95 -16.60 4.46
N PRO A 250 -11.38 -16.62 5.67
CA PRO A 250 -12.11 -16.20 6.86
C PRO A 250 -12.46 -14.71 6.76
N ARG A 251 -13.54 -14.33 7.44
CA ARG A 251 -13.81 -12.92 7.72
C ARG A 251 -12.86 -12.42 8.80
N GLU A 252 -12.73 -11.12 8.92
CA GLU A 252 -11.86 -10.51 9.92
C GLU A 252 -12.20 -11.00 11.35
N GLU A 253 -13.50 -10.97 11.71
CA GLU A 253 -13.98 -11.40 13.01
C GLU A 253 -13.77 -12.90 13.28
N GLU A 254 -13.92 -13.75 12.25
CA GLU A 254 -13.66 -15.18 12.36
C GLU A 254 -12.18 -15.46 12.60
N TRP A 255 -11.31 -14.77 11.85
CA TRP A 255 -9.87 -14.90 12.00
C TRP A 255 -9.39 -14.38 13.36
N GLN A 256 -9.91 -13.22 13.79
CA GLN A 256 -9.54 -12.63 15.06
C GLN A 256 -9.96 -13.50 16.23
N LEU A 257 -11.18 -14.06 16.19
CA LEU A 257 -11.66 -15.00 17.20
C LEU A 257 -10.82 -16.30 17.21
N ALA A 258 -10.44 -16.83 16.05
CA ALA A 258 -9.57 -17.99 15.96
C ALA A 258 -8.18 -17.74 16.56
N ALA A 259 -7.62 -16.55 16.35
CA ALA A 259 -6.28 -16.20 16.82
C ALA A 259 -6.24 -15.84 18.32
N ALA A 260 -7.27 -15.16 18.83
CA ALA A 260 -7.29 -14.60 20.18
C ALA A 260 -8.12 -15.42 21.19
N GLY A 261 -8.95 -16.33 20.70
CA GLY A 261 -9.91 -17.06 21.53
C GLY A 261 -11.01 -16.14 22.07
N LYS A 262 -11.93 -16.73 22.85
CA LYS A 262 -13.02 -15.99 23.52
C LYS A 262 -12.51 -15.02 24.59
N GLU A 263 -11.32 -15.27 25.11
CA GLU A 263 -10.64 -14.44 26.12
C GLU A 263 -9.89 -13.24 25.53
N MET A 264 -9.86 -13.13 24.20
CA MET A 264 -9.20 -12.05 23.45
C MET A 264 -7.72 -11.86 23.84
N TYR A 265 -6.99 -12.96 23.92
CA TYR A 265 -5.55 -12.94 24.18
C TYR A 265 -4.76 -12.22 23.09
N LYS A 266 -3.63 -11.65 23.46
CA LYS A 266 -2.68 -11.04 22.49
C LYS A 266 -2.04 -12.06 21.56
N TYR A 267 -1.83 -13.27 22.07
CA TYR A 267 -1.23 -14.41 21.37
C TYR A 267 -2.12 -15.63 21.55
N PRO A 268 -2.05 -16.63 20.69
CA PRO A 268 -2.85 -17.85 20.83
C PRO A 268 -2.67 -18.58 22.17
N TRP A 269 -1.56 -18.36 22.85
CA TRP A 269 -1.21 -18.97 24.14
C TRP A 269 -1.40 -18.05 25.36
N GLY A 270 -1.88 -16.81 25.19
CA GLY A 270 -2.11 -15.87 26.29
C GLY A 270 -1.60 -14.44 26.02
N ASN A 271 -1.36 -13.68 27.08
CA ASN A 271 -1.03 -12.26 26.96
C ASN A 271 0.46 -11.93 26.98
N ASN A 272 1.32 -12.92 27.25
CA ASN A 272 2.75 -12.75 27.33
C ASN A 272 3.45 -13.41 26.13
N ILE A 273 4.46 -12.72 25.59
CA ILE A 273 5.29 -13.32 24.54
C ILE A 273 6.08 -14.50 25.12
N GLN A 274 6.18 -15.56 24.33
CA GLN A 274 6.96 -16.75 24.68
C GLN A 274 7.89 -17.07 23.52
N ALA A 275 9.19 -17.04 23.78
CA ALA A 275 10.19 -17.33 22.76
C ALA A 275 10.00 -18.74 22.19
N GLY A 276 10.11 -18.89 20.89
CA GLY A 276 9.99 -20.16 20.19
C GLY A 276 8.56 -20.64 19.93
N HIS A 277 7.53 -19.91 20.37
CA HIS A 277 6.13 -20.26 20.11
C HIS A 277 5.59 -19.79 18.77
N CYS A 278 6.34 -18.98 18.06
CA CYS A 278 6.02 -18.53 16.69
C CYS A 278 7.29 -18.37 15.88
N ASN A 279 7.14 -18.37 14.56
CA ASN A 279 8.24 -18.02 13.67
C ASN A 279 8.44 -16.50 13.71
N GLU A 280 9.34 -16.04 14.55
CA GLU A 280 9.82 -14.68 14.55
C GLU A 280 10.85 -14.48 13.42
N HIS A 281 11.02 -13.26 12.95
CA HIS A 281 11.92 -12.93 11.84
C HIS A 281 13.40 -13.29 12.07
N THR A 282 13.75 -13.76 13.26
CA THR A 282 15.10 -14.21 13.64
C THR A 282 15.66 -15.30 12.73
N ASN A 283 14.79 -16.14 12.16
CA ASN A 283 15.21 -17.23 11.28
C ASN A 283 15.36 -16.82 9.81
N GLY A 284 14.79 -15.66 9.40
CA GLY A 284 14.83 -15.15 8.03
C GLY A 284 14.14 -16.01 6.97
N ILE A 285 13.53 -17.13 7.36
CA ILE A 285 12.84 -18.10 6.48
C ILE A 285 11.53 -18.57 7.12
N THR A 286 10.64 -19.13 6.31
CA THR A 286 9.45 -19.83 6.80
C THR A 286 9.84 -21.14 7.49
N THR A 287 9.00 -21.62 8.41
CA THR A 287 9.12 -22.93 9.05
C THR A 287 7.98 -23.83 8.65
N PRO A 288 8.09 -25.18 8.81
CA PRO A 288 6.97 -26.08 8.58
C PRO A 288 5.74 -25.67 9.41
N VAL A 289 4.54 -25.80 8.83
CA VAL A 289 3.30 -25.30 9.47
C VAL A 289 2.89 -26.02 10.76
N LYS A 290 3.57 -27.11 11.12
CA LYS A 290 3.38 -27.88 12.37
C LYS A 290 4.66 -27.92 13.23
N ALA A 291 5.61 -27.00 12.99
CA ALA A 291 6.83 -26.92 13.79
C ALA A 291 6.58 -26.28 15.16
#